data_03c485684cb5f83317d85ba26f9fff28
#
_entry.id   03c485684cb5f83317d85ba26f9fff28
#
_cell.length_a   1.000
_cell.length_b   1.000
_cell.length_c   1.000
_cell.angle_alpha   90.00
_cell.angle_beta   90.00
_cell.angle_gamma   90.00
#
_symmetry.space_group_name_H-M   'P 1'
#
loop_
_entity.id
_entity.type
_entity.pdbx_description
1 polymer ?
#
loop_
_entity_poly.entity_id
_entity_poly.type
_entity_poly.pdbx_seq_one_letter_code
_entity_poly.pdbx_strand_id
1 'polypeptide(L)'
;MAGLKSIVVGIDFSECSRVALGHAQRIASWSNAALHAVHVVDTYVDASGGESQVTGLQQEIRAGLIDDARNRWKAFARAVPDAGPLPLDIGIGSRLGGIREQLAAHEADLLVLGAVGATRPHVGLGTLASGCIRAVSTDVLLVRDDHRAPFRSVVVGIDFSANCRPALEAAAMVAHHDGATLHAVHVAPDNLDTYANLRHELGPQLRAFVMASTARYSGLEVLSEVYPYAGYRSGILEFAALVNADIVAVGTKGHSPLRDVVLGSTAEKVLRDSTVAVWAAKPRDV
;
A
#
# COMPACT_ATOMS: atom_id res chain seq x y z
N MET A 1 -5.86 1.07 -17.78
CA MET A 1 -5.10 0.14 -16.93
C MET A 1 -5.59 -1.28 -17.18
N ALA A 2 -4.71 -2.26 -17.33
CA ALA A 2 -5.08 -3.64 -17.05
C ALA A 2 -5.47 -3.71 -15.56
N GLY A 3 -6.58 -4.37 -15.23
CA GLY A 3 -7.00 -4.55 -13.84
C GLY A 3 -5.92 -5.29 -13.04
N LEU A 4 -5.99 -5.22 -11.71
CA LEU A 4 -5.15 -6.07 -10.86
C LEU A 4 -5.40 -7.52 -11.22
N LYS A 5 -4.34 -8.31 -11.41
CA LYS A 5 -4.40 -9.73 -11.77
C LYS A 5 -3.90 -10.62 -10.66
N SER A 6 -2.94 -10.15 -9.88
CA SER A 6 -2.30 -10.91 -8.82
C SER A 6 -2.02 -10.02 -7.61
N ILE A 7 -2.40 -10.50 -6.44
CA ILE A 7 -2.25 -9.81 -5.15
C ILE A 7 -1.51 -10.73 -4.20
N VAL A 8 -0.45 -10.22 -3.60
CA VAL A 8 0.26 -10.89 -2.50
C VAL A 8 -0.10 -10.19 -1.20
N VAL A 9 -0.46 -10.95 -0.17
CA VAL A 9 -0.63 -10.44 1.19
C VAL A 9 0.41 -11.05 2.13
N GLY A 10 1.18 -10.20 2.79
CA GLY A 10 2.18 -10.64 3.77
C GLY A 10 1.55 -10.93 5.13
N ILE A 11 1.81 -12.13 5.65
CA ILE A 11 1.25 -12.65 6.90
C ILE A 11 2.35 -12.81 7.93
N ASP A 12 2.22 -12.13 9.07
CA ASP A 12 3.06 -12.32 10.25
C ASP A 12 2.25 -12.78 11.48
N PHE A 13 0.99 -13.12 11.25
CA PHE A 13 0.02 -13.53 12.26
C PHE A 13 -0.32 -12.43 13.29
N SER A 14 -0.03 -11.17 12.99
CA SER A 14 -0.48 -10.01 13.76
C SER A 14 -1.92 -9.63 13.42
N GLU A 15 -2.54 -8.79 14.27
CA GLU A 15 -3.85 -8.23 13.98
C GLU A 15 -3.82 -7.35 12.71
N CYS A 16 -2.74 -6.58 12.49
CA CYS A 16 -2.58 -5.82 11.25
C CYS A 16 -2.53 -6.73 10.02
N SER A 17 -1.85 -7.88 10.07
CA SER A 17 -1.84 -8.81 8.94
C SER A 17 -3.19 -9.51 8.73
N ARG A 18 -4.00 -9.65 9.80
CA ARG A 18 -5.38 -10.14 9.69
C ARG A 18 -6.26 -9.13 8.94
N VAL A 19 -6.16 -7.85 9.28
CA VAL A 19 -6.84 -6.77 8.55
C VAL A 19 -6.35 -6.68 7.11
N ALA A 20 -5.03 -6.82 6.89
CA ALA A 20 -4.43 -6.85 5.56
C ALA A 20 -5.01 -7.98 4.68
N LEU A 21 -5.19 -9.17 5.25
CA LEU A 21 -5.81 -10.30 4.55
C LEU A 21 -7.25 -9.97 4.14
N GLY A 22 -8.07 -9.39 5.04
CA GLY A 22 -9.44 -9.00 4.73
C GLY A 22 -9.52 -7.97 3.59
N HIS A 23 -8.65 -6.95 3.61
CA HIS A 23 -8.58 -5.99 2.50
C HIS A 23 -8.10 -6.63 1.20
N ALA A 24 -7.10 -7.51 1.25
CA ALA A 24 -6.61 -8.22 0.07
C ALA A 24 -7.68 -9.10 -0.58
N GLN A 25 -8.45 -9.84 0.23
CA GLN A 25 -9.58 -10.66 -0.24
C GLN A 25 -10.66 -9.81 -0.90
N ARG A 26 -11.05 -8.71 -0.27
CA ARG A 26 -12.03 -7.77 -0.83
C ARG A 26 -11.55 -7.20 -2.17
N ILE A 27 -10.28 -6.76 -2.26
CA ILE A 27 -9.72 -6.25 -3.50
C ILE A 27 -9.66 -7.34 -4.56
N ALA A 28 -9.25 -8.55 -4.21
CA ALA A 28 -9.23 -9.69 -5.12
C ALA A 28 -10.63 -10.03 -5.66
N SER A 29 -11.66 -9.97 -4.80
CA SER A 29 -13.03 -10.31 -5.20
C SER A 29 -13.59 -9.39 -6.27
N TRP A 30 -13.42 -8.06 -6.14
CA TRP A 30 -13.95 -7.13 -7.14
C TRP A 30 -13.03 -6.91 -8.35
N SER A 31 -11.72 -7.21 -8.23
CA SER A 31 -10.80 -7.14 -9.36
C SER A 31 -10.68 -8.45 -10.14
N ASN A 32 -11.24 -9.55 -9.61
CA ASN A 32 -11.03 -10.92 -10.11
C ASN A 32 -9.54 -11.30 -10.17
N ALA A 33 -8.75 -10.82 -9.21
CA ALA A 33 -7.33 -11.10 -9.10
C ALA A 33 -7.07 -12.41 -8.34
N ALA A 34 -6.00 -13.11 -8.70
CA ALA A 34 -5.48 -14.19 -7.87
C ALA A 34 -4.94 -13.62 -6.55
N LEU A 35 -5.21 -14.30 -5.44
CA LEU A 35 -4.75 -13.90 -4.11
C LEU A 35 -3.78 -14.94 -3.56
N HIS A 36 -2.62 -14.50 -3.09
CA HIS A 36 -1.56 -15.30 -2.51
C HIS A 36 -1.24 -14.83 -1.10
N ALA A 37 -1.48 -15.69 -0.10
CA ALA A 37 -1.06 -15.41 1.28
C ALA A 37 0.37 -15.91 1.47
N VAL A 38 1.27 -15.04 1.92
CA VAL A 38 2.70 -15.31 2.03
C VAL A 38 3.17 -15.10 3.47
N HIS A 39 3.83 -16.08 4.04
CA HIS A 39 4.59 -15.97 5.27
C HIS A 39 6.07 -16.25 5.01
N VAL A 40 6.98 -15.44 5.56
CA VAL A 40 8.42 -15.68 5.44
C VAL A 40 8.97 -16.10 6.79
N VAL A 41 9.48 -17.32 6.84
CA VAL A 41 10.24 -17.84 7.98
C VAL A 41 11.63 -17.24 7.95
N ASP A 42 11.91 -16.34 8.90
CA ASP A 42 13.20 -15.67 9.03
C ASP A 42 14.25 -16.64 9.54
N THR A 43 15.10 -17.13 8.66
CA THR A 43 16.24 -17.94 9.06
C THR A 43 17.48 -17.05 8.96
N TYR A 44 18.08 -16.74 10.10
CA TYR A 44 19.40 -16.14 10.16
C TYR A 44 20.39 -17.11 9.52
N VAL A 45 20.59 -16.97 8.23
CA VAL A 45 21.79 -17.51 7.58
C VAL A 45 22.83 -16.41 7.68
N ASP A 46 23.90 -16.67 8.45
CA ASP A 46 25.07 -15.76 8.48
C ASP A 46 25.45 -15.38 7.06
N ALA A 47 25.50 -14.07 6.80
CA ALA A 47 25.92 -13.50 5.52
C ALA A 47 27.41 -13.74 5.20
N SER A 48 28.10 -14.58 5.94
CA SER A 48 29.45 -15.05 5.68
C SER A 48 29.44 -16.16 4.62
N GLY A 49 29.07 -15.77 3.41
CA GLY A 49 29.14 -16.42 2.13
C GLY A 49 29.89 -17.76 2.02
N GLY A 50 29.25 -18.82 2.32
CA GLY A 50 29.60 -20.17 1.94
C GLY A 50 28.31 -20.97 1.88
N GLU A 51 28.13 -21.80 0.88
CA GLU A 51 27.21 -22.94 0.92
C GLU A 51 27.65 -23.88 2.04
N SER A 52 27.58 -23.39 3.27
CA SER A 52 27.80 -24.19 4.48
C SER A 52 26.70 -25.21 4.50
N GLN A 53 27.09 -26.47 4.45
CA GLN A 53 26.23 -27.62 4.63
C GLN A 53 25.25 -27.32 5.77
N VAL A 54 23.98 -27.10 5.42
CA VAL A 54 22.91 -26.92 6.42
C VAL A 54 22.96 -28.17 7.28
N THR A 55 23.36 -28.04 8.54
CA THR A 55 23.45 -29.18 9.44
C THR A 55 22.08 -29.82 9.61
N GLY A 56 22.02 -31.12 9.92
CA GLY A 56 20.74 -31.83 10.14
C GLY A 56 19.85 -31.10 11.15
N LEU A 57 20.45 -30.55 12.21
CA LEU A 57 19.75 -29.76 13.22
C LEU A 57 19.10 -28.48 12.62
N GLN A 58 19.76 -27.76 11.72
CA GLN A 58 19.20 -26.59 11.05
C GLN A 58 18.03 -26.95 10.13
N GLN A 59 18.10 -28.14 9.50
CA GLN A 59 16.98 -28.65 8.68
C GLN A 59 15.77 -28.99 9.55
N GLU A 60 15.98 -29.64 10.69
CA GLU A 60 14.91 -29.94 11.65
C GLU A 60 14.25 -28.68 12.22
N ILE A 61 15.04 -27.68 12.62
CA ILE A 61 14.54 -26.39 13.09
C ILE A 61 13.69 -25.71 11.99
N ARG A 62 14.20 -25.70 10.74
CA ARG A 62 13.49 -25.13 9.60
C ARG A 62 12.15 -25.83 9.35
N ALA A 63 12.15 -27.16 9.35
CA ALA A 63 10.94 -27.96 9.18
C ALA A 63 9.92 -27.66 10.28
N GLY A 64 10.36 -27.58 11.55
CA GLY A 64 9.52 -27.23 12.68
C GLY A 64 8.88 -25.83 12.57
N LEU A 65 9.65 -24.83 12.10
CA LEU A 65 9.13 -23.47 11.88
C LEU A 65 8.08 -23.42 10.74
N ILE A 66 8.29 -24.18 9.68
CA ILE A 66 7.33 -24.31 8.59
C ILE A 66 6.03 -24.96 9.07
N ASP A 67 6.11 -26.02 9.84
CA ASP A 67 4.95 -26.72 10.37
C ASP A 67 4.19 -25.86 11.39
N ASP A 68 4.90 -25.09 12.22
CA ASP A 68 4.26 -24.10 13.12
C ASP A 68 3.51 -23.05 12.31
N ALA A 69 4.13 -22.47 11.27
CA ALA A 69 3.48 -21.48 10.41
C ALA A 69 2.21 -22.06 9.75
N ARG A 70 2.24 -23.30 9.25
CA ARG A 70 1.07 -23.97 8.67
C ARG A 70 -0.04 -24.20 9.69
N ASN A 71 0.31 -24.59 10.92
CA ASN A 71 -0.68 -24.80 11.98
C ASN A 71 -1.31 -23.49 12.45
N ARG A 72 -0.52 -22.44 12.61
CA ARG A 72 -1.02 -21.09 12.92
C ARG A 72 -1.95 -20.57 11.82
N TRP A 73 -1.60 -20.81 10.56
CA TRP A 73 -2.41 -20.40 9.43
C TRP A 73 -3.82 -20.96 9.46
N LYS A 74 -4.00 -22.24 9.82
CA LYS A 74 -5.32 -22.87 9.91
C LYS A 74 -6.27 -22.14 10.87
N ALA A 75 -5.75 -21.66 12.01
CA ALA A 75 -6.53 -20.89 12.97
C ALA A 75 -6.73 -19.44 12.51
N PHE A 76 -5.66 -18.83 11.96
CA PHE A 76 -5.65 -17.44 11.50
C PHE A 76 -6.63 -17.21 10.34
N ALA A 77 -6.59 -18.04 9.32
CA ALA A 77 -7.46 -17.92 8.15
C ALA A 77 -8.95 -18.08 8.52
N ARG A 78 -9.28 -18.94 9.50
CA ARG A 78 -10.66 -19.10 9.99
C ARG A 78 -11.24 -17.85 10.66
N ALA A 79 -10.39 -17.01 11.20
CA ALA A 79 -10.81 -15.77 11.86
C ALA A 79 -11.10 -14.63 10.88
N VAL A 80 -10.81 -14.81 9.58
CA VAL A 80 -11.10 -13.83 8.54
C VAL A 80 -12.35 -14.28 7.78
N PRO A 81 -13.44 -13.49 7.80
CA PRO A 81 -14.66 -13.82 7.04
C PRO A 81 -14.32 -14.02 5.55
N ASP A 82 -15.01 -14.95 4.92
CA ASP A 82 -14.89 -15.23 3.47
C ASP A 82 -13.50 -15.69 3.00
N ALA A 83 -12.58 -16.01 3.93
CA ALA A 83 -11.35 -16.71 3.61
C ALA A 83 -11.70 -18.14 3.14
N GLY A 84 -11.98 -18.29 1.85
CA GLY A 84 -12.07 -19.60 1.23
C GLY A 84 -10.78 -20.42 1.46
N PRO A 85 -10.62 -21.59 0.87
CA PRO A 85 -9.42 -22.41 1.01
C PRO A 85 -8.21 -21.73 0.35
N LEU A 86 -7.66 -20.72 1.02
CA LEU A 86 -6.46 -20.00 0.59
C LEU A 86 -5.23 -20.72 1.17
N PRO A 87 -4.33 -21.26 0.33
CA PRO A 87 -3.07 -21.83 0.81
C PRO A 87 -2.14 -20.74 1.34
N LEU A 88 -1.23 -21.12 2.25
CA LEU A 88 -0.15 -20.25 2.71
C LEU A 88 1.13 -20.62 1.99
N ASP A 89 1.66 -19.70 1.21
CA ASP A 89 2.98 -19.82 0.61
C ASP A 89 4.04 -19.45 1.65
N ILE A 90 5.02 -20.34 1.86
CA ILE A 90 6.03 -20.14 2.88
C ILE A 90 7.38 -19.89 2.21
N GLY A 91 7.85 -18.65 2.30
CA GLY A 91 9.20 -18.26 1.95
C GLY A 91 10.20 -18.57 3.09
N ILE A 92 11.46 -18.75 2.75
CA ILE A 92 12.53 -19.00 3.71
C ILE A 92 13.68 -18.03 3.45
N GLY A 93 14.19 -17.40 4.50
CA GLY A 93 15.30 -16.44 4.37
C GLY A 93 14.98 -15.09 5.01
N SER A 94 15.61 -14.03 4.54
CA SER A 94 15.30 -12.69 5.04
C SER A 94 13.87 -12.28 4.65
N ARG A 95 13.14 -11.64 5.56
CA ARG A 95 11.72 -11.25 5.33
C ARG A 95 11.54 -10.45 4.04
N LEU A 96 12.40 -9.46 3.80
CA LEU A 96 12.32 -8.64 2.59
C LEU A 96 12.68 -9.45 1.33
N GLY A 97 13.70 -10.29 1.41
CA GLY A 97 14.11 -11.18 0.31
C GLY A 97 12.99 -12.14 -0.08
N GLY A 98 12.43 -12.85 0.90
CA GLY A 98 11.34 -13.79 0.68
C GLY A 98 10.08 -13.13 0.10
N ILE A 99 9.69 -11.94 0.59
CA ILE A 99 8.57 -11.18 0.00
C ILE A 99 8.87 -10.83 -1.46
N ARG A 100 10.10 -10.37 -1.79
CA ARG A 100 10.47 -10.04 -3.17
C ARG A 100 10.42 -11.24 -4.10
N GLU A 101 10.89 -12.40 -3.64
CA GLU A 101 10.83 -13.65 -4.39
C GLU A 101 9.37 -14.05 -4.68
N GLN A 102 8.49 -13.96 -3.67
CA GLN A 102 7.08 -14.29 -3.85
C GLN A 102 6.35 -13.29 -4.76
N LEU A 103 6.67 -11.99 -4.67
CA LEU A 103 6.15 -11.00 -5.60
C LEU A 103 6.53 -11.30 -7.04
N ALA A 104 7.77 -11.72 -7.28
CA ALA A 104 8.25 -12.10 -8.60
C ALA A 104 7.62 -13.41 -9.09
N ALA A 105 7.55 -14.43 -8.23
CA ALA A 105 6.97 -15.74 -8.56
C ALA A 105 5.48 -15.66 -8.95
N HIS A 106 4.74 -14.75 -8.32
CA HIS A 106 3.32 -14.55 -8.58
C HIS A 106 3.02 -13.39 -9.56
N GLU A 107 4.03 -12.75 -10.11
CA GLU A 107 3.89 -11.55 -10.96
C GLU A 107 2.94 -10.52 -10.35
N ALA A 108 3.11 -10.25 -9.06
CA ALA A 108 2.14 -9.50 -8.26
C ALA A 108 2.04 -8.03 -8.66
N ASP A 109 0.82 -7.56 -8.85
CA ASP A 109 0.48 -6.15 -9.12
C ASP A 109 0.34 -5.34 -7.82
N LEU A 110 -0.04 -6.00 -6.73
CA LEU A 110 -0.28 -5.38 -5.44
C LEU A 110 0.31 -6.24 -4.30
N LEU A 111 1.03 -5.59 -3.40
CA LEU A 111 1.44 -6.13 -2.10
C LEU A 111 0.60 -5.50 -1.01
N VAL A 112 -0.09 -6.30 -0.19
CA VAL A 112 -0.85 -5.82 0.97
C VAL A 112 -0.12 -6.23 2.25
N LEU A 113 0.16 -5.27 3.13
CA LEU A 113 0.89 -5.50 4.38
C LEU A 113 0.21 -4.81 5.56
N GLY A 114 0.38 -5.40 6.74
CA GLY A 114 0.21 -4.65 7.98
C GLY A 114 1.26 -3.55 8.11
N ALA A 115 0.85 -2.36 8.49
CA ALA A 115 1.76 -1.21 8.67
C ALA A 115 2.75 -1.44 9.82
N VAL A 116 2.34 -2.20 10.84
CA VAL A 116 3.16 -2.61 11.99
C VAL A 116 3.06 -4.12 12.19
N GLY A 117 4.14 -4.74 12.62
CA GLY A 117 4.18 -6.18 12.88
C GLY A 117 3.86 -6.53 14.33
N ALA A 118 3.82 -7.83 14.64
CA ALA A 118 3.46 -8.39 15.94
C ALA A 118 4.34 -7.89 17.11
N THR A 119 5.58 -7.48 16.85
CA THR A 119 6.55 -7.10 17.90
C THR A 119 6.53 -5.62 18.29
N ARG A 120 5.87 -4.75 17.53
CA ARG A 120 5.77 -3.30 17.79
C ARG A 120 4.38 -2.78 17.44
N PRO A 121 3.35 -3.08 18.21
CA PRO A 121 2.04 -2.51 18.02
C PRO A 121 2.08 -1.00 18.32
N HIS A 122 1.51 -0.18 17.46
CA HIS A 122 1.07 1.21 17.69
C HIS A 122 1.97 2.38 17.36
N VAL A 123 3.26 2.25 16.95
CA VAL A 123 4.06 3.44 16.63
C VAL A 123 4.80 3.31 15.30
N GLY A 124 4.50 4.23 14.38
CA GLY A 124 5.23 4.41 13.12
C GLY A 124 4.99 3.29 12.09
N LEU A 125 5.92 3.18 11.15
CA LEU A 125 5.94 2.16 10.10
C LEU A 125 6.91 1.03 10.48
N GLY A 126 6.47 -0.22 10.34
CA GLY A 126 7.32 -1.39 10.59
C GLY A 126 8.52 -1.45 9.64
N THR A 127 9.60 -2.08 10.08
CA THR A 127 10.85 -2.18 9.29
C THR A 127 10.63 -2.93 7.97
N LEU A 128 9.83 -4.00 7.96
CA LEU A 128 9.50 -4.75 6.75
C LEU A 128 8.68 -3.89 5.78
N ALA A 129 7.61 -3.25 6.25
CA ALA A 129 6.77 -2.38 5.43
C ALA A 129 7.60 -1.24 4.80
N SER A 130 8.44 -0.58 5.60
CA SER A 130 9.36 0.46 5.12
C SER A 130 10.38 -0.08 4.10
N GLY A 131 10.92 -1.27 4.31
CA GLY A 131 11.83 -1.94 3.39
C GLY A 131 11.14 -2.31 2.07
N CYS A 132 9.94 -2.88 2.13
CA CYS A 132 9.17 -3.26 0.94
C CYS A 132 8.86 -2.05 0.08
N ILE A 133 8.34 -0.95 0.67
CA ILE A 133 8.01 0.25 -0.10
C ILE A 133 9.21 0.78 -0.89
N ARG A 134 10.42 0.67 -0.37
CA ARG A 134 11.63 1.14 -1.06
C ARG A 134 12.17 0.16 -2.09
N ALA A 135 12.00 -1.14 -1.84
CA ALA A 135 12.72 -2.18 -2.58
C ALA A 135 11.88 -2.92 -3.64
N VAL A 136 10.54 -2.80 -3.61
CA VAL A 136 9.68 -3.46 -4.61
C VAL A 136 9.21 -2.48 -5.67
N SER A 137 8.97 -3.00 -6.89
CA SER A 137 8.36 -2.25 -8.00
C SER A 137 6.83 -2.32 -8.01
N THR A 138 6.27 -3.21 -7.20
CA THR A 138 4.84 -3.48 -7.05
C THR A 138 4.18 -2.41 -6.16
N ASP A 139 2.95 -2.02 -6.44
CA ASP A 139 2.15 -1.16 -5.57
C ASP A 139 2.05 -1.77 -4.16
N VAL A 140 2.00 -0.93 -3.14
CA VAL A 140 1.91 -1.39 -1.74
C VAL A 140 0.73 -0.75 -1.04
N LEU A 141 -0.18 -1.56 -0.52
CA LEU A 141 -1.22 -1.13 0.41
C LEU A 141 -0.81 -1.46 1.84
N LEU A 142 -0.74 -0.44 2.68
CA LEU A 142 -0.49 -0.58 4.11
C LEU A 142 -1.79 -0.36 4.89
N VAL A 143 -2.08 -1.26 5.81
CA VAL A 143 -3.24 -1.15 6.70
C VAL A 143 -2.85 -1.35 8.16
N ARG A 144 -3.64 -0.79 9.08
CA ARG A 144 -3.51 -0.98 10.53
C ARG A 144 -4.65 -1.85 11.03
N ASP A 145 -4.59 -2.21 12.29
CA ASP A 145 -5.56 -3.09 12.97
C ASP A 145 -6.96 -2.46 13.13
N ASP A 146 -7.06 -1.13 13.09
CA ASP A 146 -8.31 -0.37 13.19
C ASP A 146 -8.95 -0.02 11.84
N HIS A 147 -8.28 -0.30 10.71
CA HIS A 147 -8.80 0.03 9.39
C HIS A 147 -9.95 -0.90 8.97
N ARG A 148 -11.12 -0.31 8.78
CA ARG A 148 -12.34 -1.04 8.40
C ARG A 148 -12.56 -0.98 6.89
N ALA A 149 -13.11 -2.06 6.35
CA ALA A 149 -13.62 -2.13 4.98
C ALA A 149 -15.17 -2.16 5.00
N PRO A 150 -15.84 -1.64 3.97
CA PRO A 150 -15.31 -0.85 2.86
C PRO A 150 -14.85 0.55 3.30
N PHE A 151 -13.95 1.18 2.55
CA PHE A 151 -13.59 2.58 2.73
C PHE A 151 -14.75 3.48 2.31
N ARG A 152 -14.88 4.67 2.92
CA ARG A 152 -15.93 5.66 2.63
C ARG A 152 -15.38 6.96 2.08
N SER A 153 -14.16 7.29 2.44
CA SER A 153 -13.46 8.51 2.05
C SER A 153 -12.04 8.16 1.63
N VAL A 154 -11.73 8.42 0.36
CA VAL A 154 -10.44 8.13 -0.28
C VAL A 154 -9.79 9.44 -0.67
N VAL A 155 -8.60 9.73 -0.18
CA VAL A 155 -7.82 10.92 -0.54
C VAL A 155 -6.69 10.53 -1.49
N VAL A 156 -6.44 11.34 -2.52
CA VAL A 156 -5.26 11.23 -3.38
C VAL A 156 -4.55 12.57 -3.52
N GLY A 157 -3.24 12.58 -3.27
CA GLY A 157 -2.38 13.73 -3.50
C GLY A 157 -2.02 13.90 -4.97
N ILE A 158 -2.26 15.08 -5.54
CA ILE A 158 -1.98 15.42 -6.94
C ILE A 158 -0.89 16.48 -7.01
N ASP A 159 0.21 16.16 -7.69
CA ASP A 159 1.29 17.10 -7.98
C ASP A 159 1.44 17.38 -9.49
N PHE A 160 0.48 16.92 -10.31
CA PHE A 160 0.47 17.00 -11.78
C PHE A 160 1.64 16.29 -12.48
N SER A 161 2.49 15.57 -11.77
CA SER A 161 3.51 14.73 -12.40
C SER A 161 2.89 13.52 -13.08
N ALA A 162 3.60 12.93 -14.05
CA ALA A 162 3.18 11.65 -14.64
C ALA A 162 3.10 10.54 -13.58
N ASN A 163 3.91 10.65 -12.53
CA ASN A 163 4.00 9.66 -11.44
C ASN A 163 2.81 9.71 -10.46
N CYS A 164 1.98 10.77 -10.43
CA CYS A 164 0.78 10.78 -9.60
C CYS A 164 -0.41 10.07 -10.25
N ARG A 165 -0.39 9.83 -11.57
CA ARG A 165 -1.48 9.13 -12.28
C ARG A 165 -1.76 7.73 -11.74
N PRO A 166 -0.76 6.85 -11.51
CA PRO A 166 -1.00 5.55 -10.90
C PRO A 166 -1.70 5.63 -9.53
N ALA A 167 -1.34 6.61 -8.70
CA ALA A 167 -2.00 6.82 -7.41
C ALA A 167 -3.47 7.27 -7.58
N LEU A 168 -3.74 8.18 -8.51
CA LEU A 168 -5.11 8.62 -8.82
C LEU A 168 -5.95 7.46 -9.37
N GLU A 169 -5.38 6.64 -10.22
CA GLU A 169 -6.07 5.46 -10.77
C GLU A 169 -6.38 4.42 -9.68
N ALA A 170 -5.45 4.16 -8.78
CA ALA A 170 -5.65 3.25 -7.65
C ALA A 170 -6.73 3.79 -6.69
N ALA A 171 -6.66 5.08 -6.36
CA ALA A 171 -7.65 5.74 -5.51
C ALA A 171 -9.06 5.70 -6.13
N ALA A 172 -9.18 6.01 -7.43
CA ALA A 172 -10.45 5.97 -8.13
C ALA A 172 -11.04 4.55 -8.20
N MET A 173 -10.18 3.54 -8.42
CA MET A 173 -10.57 2.13 -8.43
C MET A 173 -11.13 1.72 -7.05
N VAL A 174 -10.42 2.03 -5.99
CA VAL A 174 -10.86 1.73 -4.61
C VAL A 174 -12.16 2.47 -4.30
N ALA A 175 -12.24 3.77 -4.57
CA ALA A 175 -13.42 4.57 -4.29
C ALA A 175 -14.66 4.08 -5.06
N HIS A 176 -14.50 3.73 -6.34
CA HIS A 176 -15.59 3.19 -7.16
C HIS A 176 -16.15 1.88 -6.61
N HIS A 177 -15.28 0.93 -6.29
CA HIS A 177 -15.71 -0.39 -5.81
C HIS A 177 -16.26 -0.37 -4.39
N ASP A 178 -15.83 0.58 -3.56
CA ASP A 178 -16.32 0.74 -2.19
C ASP A 178 -17.54 1.66 -2.08
N GLY A 179 -17.92 2.36 -3.17
CA GLY A 179 -18.94 3.40 -3.13
C GLY A 179 -18.50 4.62 -2.29
N ALA A 180 -17.20 4.88 -2.25
CA ALA A 180 -16.59 5.95 -1.48
C ALA A 180 -16.51 7.26 -2.26
N THR A 181 -16.45 8.39 -1.55
CA THR A 181 -16.11 9.69 -2.14
C THR A 181 -14.60 9.75 -2.40
N LEU A 182 -14.21 10.13 -3.62
CA LEU A 182 -12.82 10.38 -3.99
C LEU A 182 -12.47 11.86 -3.84
N HIS A 183 -11.57 12.18 -2.95
CA HIS A 183 -11.01 13.52 -2.75
C HIS A 183 -9.65 13.64 -3.42
N ALA A 184 -9.57 14.37 -4.52
CA ALA A 184 -8.31 14.68 -5.20
C ALA A 184 -7.79 16.04 -4.71
N VAL A 185 -6.68 16.05 -4.00
CA VAL A 185 -6.15 17.27 -3.38
C VAL A 185 -4.80 17.68 -3.99
N HIS A 186 -4.71 18.94 -4.40
CA HIS A 186 -3.45 19.62 -4.68
C HIS A 186 -3.15 20.58 -3.52
N VAL A 187 -2.06 20.36 -2.80
CA VAL A 187 -1.65 21.24 -1.70
C VAL A 187 -0.92 22.45 -2.28
N ALA A 188 -1.37 23.65 -1.96
CA ALA A 188 -0.77 24.91 -2.40
C ALA A 188 -0.18 25.68 -1.19
N PRO A 189 0.81 26.57 -1.41
CA PRO A 189 1.34 27.42 -0.34
C PRO A 189 0.25 28.25 0.34
N ASP A 190 0.31 28.33 1.68
CA ASP A 190 -0.61 29.11 2.52
C ASP A 190 -0.19 30.59 2.58
N ASN A 191 -0.26 31.27 1.44
CA ASN A 191 -0.09 32.71 1.33
C ASN A 191 -1.36 33.27 0.70
N LEU A 192 -2.12 34.08 1.43
CA LEU A 192 -3.43 34.56 1.04
C LEU A 192 -3.51 35.14 -0.36
N ASP A 193 -2.55 35.99 -0.74
CA ASP A 193 -2.54 36.62 -2.07
C ASP A 193 -2.19 35.61 -3.17
N THR A 194 -1.31 34.67 -2.89
CA THR A 194 -0.88 33.63 -3.84
C THR A 194 -1.93 32.53 -3.94
N TYR A 195 -2.57 32.16 -2.83
CA TYR A 195 -3.55 31.07 -2.80
C TYR A 195 -4.79 31.36 -3.64
N ALA A 196 -5.37 32.56 -3.56
CA ALA A 196 -6.56 32.93 -4.33
C ALA A 196 -6.30 32.81 -5.84
N ASN A 197 -5.12 33.27 -6.30
CA ASN A 197 -4.69 33.19 -7.67
C ASN A 197 -4.40 31.71 -8.08
N LEU A 198 -3.70 30.95 -7.26
CA LEU A 198 -3.42 29.53 -7.53
C LEU A 198 -4.69 28.69 -7.55
N ARG A 199 -5.63 28.93 -6.66
CA ARG A 199 -6.92 28.24 -6.64
C ARG A 199 -7.71 28.51 -7.93
N HIS A 200 -7.72 29.76 -8.39
CA HIS A 200 -8.40 30.15 -9.63
C HIS A 200 -7.72 29.51 -10.86
N GLU A 201 -6.41 29.45 -10.89
CA GLU A 201 -5.63 28.90 -12.00
C GLU A 201 -5.61 27.38 -11.99
N LEU A 202 -5.24 26.75 -10.87
CA LEU A 202 -5.04 25.30 -10.76
C LEU A 202 -6.34 24.52 -10.56
N GLY A 203 -7.38 25.13 -10.00
CA GLY A 203 -8.65 24.44 -9.75
C GLY A 203 -9.29 23.83 -11.01
N PRO A 204 -9.42 24.57 -12.12
CA PRO A 204 -9.89 23.99 -13.39
C PRO A 204 -8.96 22.91 -13.96
N GLN A 205 -7.65 23.10 -13.84
CA GLN A 205 -6.65 22.13 -14.31
C GLN A 205 -6.72 20.83 -13.50
N LEU A 206 -6.85 20.94 -12.17
CA LEU A 206 -7.01 19.79 -11.27
C LEU A 206 -8.27 19.00 -11.63
N ARG A 207 -9.41 19.68 -11.79
CA ARG A 207 -10.66 19.03 -12.20
C ARG A 207 -10.51 18.31 -13.55
N ALA A 208 -9.94 18.96 -14.55
CA ALA A 208 -9.75 18.36 -15.86
C ALA A 208 -8.83 17.13 -15.80
N PHE A 209 -7.73 17.23 -15.06
CA PHE A 209 -6.78 16.12 -14.86
C PHE A 209 -7.44 14.90 -14.18
N VAL A 210 -8.21 15.15 -13.12
CA VAL A 210 -8.91 14.12 -12.37
C VAL A 210 -10.03 13.50 -13.21
N MET A 211 -10.87 14.30 -13.87
CA MET A 211 -11.95 13.82 -14.72
C MET A 211 -11.44 12.93 -15.86
N ALA A 212 -10.34 13.31 -16.51
CA ALA A 212 -9.73 12.50 -17.58
C ALA A 212 -9.29 11.12 -17.08
N SER A 213 -8.82 11.02 -15.84
CA SER A 213 -8.34 9.76 -15.25
C SER A 213 -9.47 8.91 -14.65
N THR A 214 -10.61 9.53 -14.28
CA THR A 214 -11.73 8.85 -13.61
C THR A 214 -12.92 8.57 -14.54
N ALA A 215 -12.89 9.03 -15.78
CA ALA A 215 -13.99 8.97 -16.75
C ALA A 215 -14.59 7.56 -16.95
N ARG A 216 -13.79 6.50 -16.73
CA ARG A 216 -14.25 5.11 -16.86
C ARG A 216 -15.08 4.62 -15.67
N TYR A 217 -15.11 5.34 -14.56
CA TYR A 217 -15.83 4.97 -13.34
C TYR A 217 -17.15 5.75 -13.25
N SER A 218 -18.21 5.21 -13.87
CA SER A 218 -19.52 5.84 -13.82
C SER A 218 -20.08 5.84 -12.41
N GLY A 219 -20.67 6.96 -11.99
CA GLY A 219 -21.27 7.12 -10.66
C GLY A 219 -20.27 7.35 -9.53
N LEU A 220 -18.96 7.45 -9.81
CA LEU A 220 -17.97 7.81 -8.80
C LEU A 220 -18.14 9.27 -8.39
N GLU A 221 -18.36 9.52 -7.12
CA GLU A 221 -18.33 10.86 -6.55
C GLU A 221 -16.90 11.36 -6.42
N VAL A 222 -16.58 12.47 -7.09
CA VAL A 222 -15.22 13.03 -7.14
C VAL A 222 -15.23 14.48 -6.73
N LEU A 223 -14.48 14.81 -5.68
CA LEU A 223 -14.23 16.16 -5.22
C LEU A 223 -12.78 16.54 -5.49
N SER A 224 -12.55 17.70 -6.09
CA SER A 224 -11.22 18.19 -6.43
C SER A 224 -10.96 19.52 -5.76
N GLU A 225 -9.92 19.60 -4.94
CA GLU A 225 -9.63 20.78 -4.14
C GLU A 225 -8.15 21.18 -4.20
N VAL A 226 -7.94 22.50 -4.33
CA VAL A 226 -6.63 23.12 -4.08
C VAL A 226 -6.64 23.55 -2.62
N TYR A 227 -5.82 22.90 -1.79
CA TYR A 227 -5.83 23.06 -0.34
C TYR A 227 -4.64 23.92 0.12
N PRO A 228 -4.91 25.04 0.85
CA PRO A 228 -3.83 25.89 1.34
C PRO A 228 -3.18 25.26 2.57
N TYR A 229 -1.87 25.07 2.51
CA TYR A 229 -1.11 24.60 3.66
C TYR A 229 0.38 24.97 3.55
N ALA A 230 1.00 25.33 4.67
CA ALA A 230 2.41 25.78 4.70
C ALA A 230 3.42 24.73 4.25
N GLY A 231 3.04 23.45 4.20
CA GLY A 231 3.94 22.35 3.81
C GLY A 231 3.25 21.25 3.02
N TYR A 232 3.60 21.07 1.77
CA TYR A 232 3.02 20.06 0.88
C TYR A 232 2.93 18.66 1.51
N ARG A 233 3.97 18.25 2.25
CA ARG A 233 4.07 16.91 2.84
C ARG A 233 3.07 16.66 3.96
N SER A 234 2.80 17.68 4.78
CA SER A 234 1.86 17.61 5.88
C SER A 234 0.44 17.96 5.44
N GLY A 235 0.30 18.80 4.41
CA GLY A 235 -1.00 19.26 3.92
C GLY A 235 -1.89 18.12 3.43
N ILE A 236 -1.32 17.06 2.86
CA ILE A 236 -2.11 15.87 2.46
C ILE A 236 -2.69 15.17 3.70
N LEU A 237 -1.91 15.02 4.78
CA LEU A 237 -2.39 14.38 6.01
C LEU A 237 -3.41 15.24 6.77
N GLU A 238 -3.18 16.56 6.81
CA GLU A 238 -4.14 17.50 7.39
C GLU A 238 -5.47 17.50 6.61
N PHE A 239 -5.39 17.51 5.29
CA PHE A 239 -6.58 17.39 4.45
C PHE A 239 -7.29 16.05 4.65
N ALA A 240 -6.55 14.95 4.73
CA ALA A 240 -7.10 13.63 5.00
C ALA A 240 -7.82 13.59 6.36
N ALA A 241 -7.27 14.23 7.39
CA ALA A 241 -7.93 14.36 8.69
C ALA A 241 -9.20 15.21 8.60
N LEU A 242 -9.16 16.32 7.85
CA LEU A 242 -10.31 17.22 7.65
C LEU A 242 -11.51 16.51 7.03
N VAL A 243 -11.27 15.63 6.03
CA VAL A 243 -12.34 14.89 5.32
C VAL A 243 -12.62 13.51 5.93
N ASN A 244 -12.04 13.20 7.10
CA ASN A 244 -12.13 11.91 7.77
C ASN A 244 -11.81 10.75 6.79
N ALA A 245 -10.69 10.86 6.08
CA ALA A 245 -10.29 9.85 5.12
C ALA A 245 -10.00 8.50 5.80
N ASP A 246 -10.39 7.41 5.13
CA ASP A 246 -10.06 6.04 5.54
C ASP A 246 -8.75 5.58 4.89
N ILE A 247 -8.40 6.17 3.74
CA ILE A 247 -7.20 5.81 2.98
C ILE A 247 -6.64 7.04 2.24
N VAL A 248 -5.32 7.11 2.18
CA VAL A 248 -4.57 8.08 1.37
C VAL A 248 -3.78 7.35 0.29
N ALA A 249 -3.95 7.75 -0.97
CA ALA A 249 -3.12 7.27 -2.09
C ALA A 249 -2.07 8.31 -2.48
N VAL A 250 -0.83 7.86 -2.64
CA VAL A 250 0.29 8.71 -3.05
C VAL A 250 1.18 8.00 -4.07
N GLY A 251 1.72 8.76 -5.02
CA GLY A 251 2.79 8.29 -5.89
C GLY A 251 4.11 8.17 -5.11
N THR A 252 4.84 7.09 -5.31
CA THR A 252 6.15 6.89 -4.63
C THR A 252 7.27 7.72 -5.22
N LYS A 253 7.10 8.29 -6.41
CA LYS A 253 8.01 9.27 -7.04
C LYS A 253 7.22 10.52 -7.41
N GLY A 254 7.85 11.69 -7.32
CA GLY A 254 7.30 12.96 -7.76
C GLY A 254 8.14 13.55 -8.91
N HIS A 255 8.22 14.88 -8.97
CA HIS A 255 8.97 15.62 -10.00
C HIS A 255 10.50 15.45 -9.95
N SER A 256 11.06 14.78 -8.93
CA SER A 256 12.53 14.63 -8.81
C SER A 256 13.10 13.80 -9.95
N PRO A 257 14.12 14.29 -10.69
CA PRO A 257 14.74 13.58 -11.81
C PRO A 257 15.69 12.46 -11.38
N LEU A 258 15.89 12.23 -10.10
CA LEU A 258 16.78 11.19 -9.59
C LEU A 258 16.22 9.81 -9.95
N ARG A 259 16.91 9.15 -10.91
CA ARG A 259 16.45 7.91 -11.54
C ARG A 259 16.50 6.66 -10.65
N ASP A 260 17.24 6.68 -9.55
CA ASP A 260 17.48 5.47 -8.75
C ASP A 260 16.78 5.54 -7.38
N VAL A 261 15.84 4.61 -7.17
CA VAL A 261 15.34 4.03 -5.90
C VAL A 261 15.02 5.00 -4.74
N VAL A 262 14.85 6.29 -4.97
CA VAL A 262 14.53 7.23 -3.87
C VAL A 262 13.02 7.40 -3.75
N LEU A 263 12.50 7.00 -2.61
CA LEU A 263 11.11 7.29 -2.22
C LEU A 263 10.92 8.81 -2.14
N GLY A 264 9.92 9.34 -2.81
CA GLY A 264 9.61 10.77 -2.77
C GLY A 264 9.35 11.25 -1.35
N SER A 265 9.84 12.43 -1.01
CA SER A 265 9.78 12.96 0.35
C SER A 265 8.34 13.16 0.88
N THR A 266 7.37 13.39 0.00
CA THR A 266 5.95 13.46 0.35
C THR A 266 5.41 12.06 0.67
N ALA A 267 5.70 11.08 -0.19
CA ALA A 267 5.30 9.69 0.04
C ALA A 267 5.92 9.15 1.34
N GLU A 268 7.21 9.41 1.57
CA GLU A 268 7.89 8.98 2.80
C GLU A 268 7.23 9.54 4.06
N LYS A 269 6.86 10.84 4.05
CA LYS A 269 6.17 11.44 5.19
C LYS A 269 4.78 10.87 5.38
N VAL A 270 3.98 10.74 4.30
CA VAL A 270 2.63 10.17 4.38
C VAL A 270 2.69 8.74 4.93
N LEU A 271 3.59 7.91 4.42
CA LEU A 271 3.75 6.53 4.87
C LEU A 271 4.16 6.41 6.34
N ARG A 272 5.03 7.30 6.82
CA ARG A 272 5.50 7.29 8.21
C ARG A 272 4.47 7.83 9.19
N ASP A 273 3.81 8.94 8.84
CA ASP A 273 3.02 9.73 9.77
C ASP A 273 1.50 9.50 9.65
N SER A 274 1.05 8.76 8.62
CA SER A 274 -0.37 8.47 8.41
C SER A 274 -0.93 7.59 9.53
N THR A 275 -2.11 7.96 10.00
CA THR A 275 -2.94 7.15 10.90
C THR A 275 -3.99 6.33 10.15
N VAL A 276 -4.18 6.59 8.86
CA VAL A 276 -5.11 5.88 7.98
C VAL A 276 -4.38 4.96 7.02
N ALA A 277 -5.10 4.10 6.31
CA ALA A 277 -4.50 3.22 5.30
C ALA A 277 -3.75 4.03 4.24
N VAL A 278 -2.68 3.47 3.69
CA VAL A 278 -1.90 4.15 2.65
C VAL A 278 -1.69 3.23 1.45
N TRP A 279 -2.08 3.71 0.27
CA TRP A 279 -1.72 3.10 -1.01
C TRP A 279 -0.53 3.85 -1.61
N ALA A 280 0.61 3.18 -1.65
CA ALA A 280 1.83 3.68 -2.27
C ALA A 280 1.91 3.15 -3.72
N ALA A 281 1.54 3.99 -4.68
CA ALA A 281 1.54 3.62 -6.08
C ALA A 281 2.92 3.81 -6.72
N LYS A 282 3.37 2.81 -7.45
CA LYS A 282 4.65 2.83 -8.15
C LYS A 282 4.54 3.45 -9.53
N PRO A 283 5.60 4.10 -10.03
CA PRO A 283 5.65 4.52 -11.41
C PRO A 283 5.46 3.30 -12.32
N ARG A 284 4.75 3.51 -13.41
CA ARG A 284 4.62 2.50 -14.47
C ARG A 284 5.46 2.96 -15.64
N ASP A 285 6.23 2.03 -16.20
CA ASP A 285 6.95 2.29 -17.43
C ASP A 285 5.90 2.60 -18.52
N VAL A 286 6.03 3.78 -19.14
CA VAL A 286 5.19 4.28 -20.24
C VAL A 286 5.78 3.79 -21.55
#